data_aa684f1228ceae7d64e31a2096212dae
#
_entry.id   aa684f1228ceae7d64e31a2096212dae
#
_cell.length_a   1.000
_cell.length_b   1.000
_cell.length_c   1.000
_cell.angle_alpha   90.00
_cell.angle_beta   90.00
_cell.angle_gamma   90.00
#
_symmetry.space_group_name_H-M   'P 1'
#
loop_
_entity.id
_entity.type
_entity.pdbx_description
1 polymer ?
#
loop_
_entity_poly.entity_id
_entity_poly.type
_entity_poly.pdbx_seq_one_letter_code
_entity_poly.pdbx_strand_id
1 'polypeptide(L)'
;MCNSSSEGKEWTKNYVYKYLRNVPNPKFLDIGTGQGTYFRMLNSGYPNAHWTGVEAYKPYIEKYRLMEQYHTMHNADATELYGKNINVSQLHYDVVFCGDVLEHMTKEKAVALVEKLTSCCGILIISIPIIKWPQHDDTNPFQIHVKDDWSHEEVLDSFHGVIDHSKGDSVGVYIVAGDRYIPKD
;
A
#
# COMPACT_ATOMS: atom_id res chain seq x y z
N MET A 1 3.62 -18.54 -5.59
CA MET A 1 4.39 -17.36 -6.10
C MET A 1 3.46 -16.19 -6.06
N CYS A 2 3.70 -15.23 -5.18
CA CYS A 2 2.90 -14.01 -5.13
C CYS A 2 3.23 -13.18 -6.38
N ASN A 3 2.35 -13.18 -7.35
CA ASN A 3 2.42 -12.27 -8.49
C ASN A 3 1.34 -11.21 -8.27
N SER A 4 1.73 -10.03 -7.79
CA SER A 4 0.87 -8.84 -7.86
C SER A 4 0.40 -8.65 -9.30
N SER A 5 -0.88 -8.39 -9.50
CA SER A 5 -1.41 -8.02 -10.81
C SER A 5 -0.69 -6.78 -11.34
N SER A 6 -0.45 -6.73 -12.65
CA SER A 6 0.03 -5.50 -13.31
C SER A 6 -1.09 -4.46 -13.49
N GLU A 7 -2.35 -4.89 -13.28
CA GLU A 7 -3.54 -4.05 -13.43
C GLU A 7 -3.47 -2.84 -12.48
N GLY A 8 -3.77 -1.66 -13.01
CA GLY A 8 -3.71 -0.40 -12.26
C GLY A 8 -2.34 0.18 -11.95
N LYS A 9 -1.23 -0.56 -12.16
CA LYS A 9 0.12 -0.07 -11.80
C LYS A 9 0.55 1.16 -12.60
N GLU A 10 0.30 1.18 -13.91
CA GLU A 10 0.63 2.35 -14.76
C GLU A 10 -0.24 3.56 -14.41
N TRP A 11 -1.52 3.36 -14.11
CA TRP A 11 -2.40 4.40 -13.63
C TRP A 11 -1.91 4.98 -12.29
N THR A 12 -1.53 4.10 -11.34
CA THR A 12 -0.95 4.48 -10.05
C THR A 12 0.30 5.33 -10.24
N LYS A 13 1.22 4.89 -11.11
CA LYS A 13 2.46 5.61 -11.42
C LYS A 13 2.19 7.02 -11.93
N ASN A 14 1.30 7.14 -12.90
CA ASN A 14 0.92 8.43 -13.50
C ASN A 14 0.25 9.35 -12.46
N TYR A 15 -0.60 8.79 -11.59
CA TYR A 15 -1.22 9.53 -10.50
C TYR A 15 -0.17 10.10 -9.53
N VAL A 16 0.77 9.27 -9.10
CA VAL A 16 1.86 9.70 -8.20
C VAL A 16 2.70 10.79 -8.82
N TYR A 17 3.08 10.67 -10.10
CA TYR A 17 3.85 11.71 -10.79
C TYR A 17 3.09 13.03 -10.87
N LYS A 18 1.78 12.99 -11.16
CA LYS A 18 0.93 14.19 -11.16
C LYS A 18 0.83 14.80 -9.76
N TYR A 19 0.56 13.99 -8.74
CA TYR A 19 0.40 14.44 -7.36
C TYR A 19 1.68 15.04 -6.78
N LEU A 20 2.83 14.45 -7.06
CA LEU A 20 4.13 14.85 -6.51
C LEU A 20 4.97 15.74 -7.44
N ARG A 21 4.41 16.29 -8.52
CA ARG A 21 5.16 17.04 -9.55
C ARG A 21 6.10 18.12 -9.00
N ASN A 22 5.78 18.70 -7.84
CA ASN A 22 6.54 19.77 -7.19
C ASN A 22 7.19 19.33 -5.86
N VAL A 23 7.28 18.04 -5.59
CA VAL A 23 7.87 17.48 -4.37
C VAL A 23 9.17 16.76 -4.75
N PRO A 24 10.36 17.41 -4.55
CA PRO A 24 11.61 16.85 -5.04
C PRO A 24 12.11 15.63 -4.25
N ASN A 25 11.80 15.56 -2.96
CA ASN A 25 12.26 14.51 -2.04
C ASN A 25 11.06 13.90 -1.30
N PRO A 26 10.17 13.18 -1.98
CA PRO A 26 8.98 12.64 -1.34
C PRO A 26 9.32 11.54 -0.34
N LYS A 27 8.45 11.38 0.65
CA LYS A 27 8.51 10.30 1.63
C LYS A 27 7.43 9.29 1.32
N PHE A 28 7.84 8.06 1.09
CA PHE A 28 6.97 6.93 0.78
C PHE A 28 6.95 5.92 1.93
N LEU A 29 5.77 5.39 2.21
CA LEU A 29 5.57 4.22 3.04
C LEU A 29 4.93 3.12 2.18
N ASP A 30 5.54 1.95 2.15
CA ASP A 30 5.07 0.79 1.39
C ASP A 30 4.70 -0.33 2.36
N ILE A 31 3.40 -0.59 2.48
CA ILE A 31 2.84 -1.61 3.36
C ILE A 31 2.65 -2.90 2.58
N GLY A 32 3.25 -3.99 3.09
CA GLY A 32 3.28 -5.27 2.38
C GLY A 32 4.16 -5.18 1.14
N THR A 33 5.44 -4.81 1.34
CA THR A 33 6.36 -4.53 0.23
C THR A 33 6.47 -5.66 -0.79
N GLY A 34 6.26 -6.92 -0.36
CA GLY A 34 6.37 -8.09 -1.21
C GLY A 34 7.71 -8.12 -1.96
N GLN A 35 7.65 -7.98 -3.28
CA GLN A 35 8.87 -7.91 -4.12
C GLN A 35 9.47 -6.50 -4.25
N GLY A 36 8.94 -5.47 -3.58
CA GLY A 36 9.34 -4.08 -3.76
C GLY A 36 8.79 -3.46 -5.05
N THR A 37 7.56 -3.78 -5.40
CA THR A 37 6.95 -3.38 -6.68
C THR A 37 6.84 -1.86 -6.81
N TYR A 38 6.34 -1.16 -5.80
CA TYR A 38 6.20 0.30 -5.84
C TYR A 38 7.56 1.01 -5.83
N PHE A 39 8.51 0.52 -5.04
CA PHE A 39 9.88 1.02 -5.07
C PHE A 39 10.46 0.95 -6.49
N ARG A 40 10.46 -0.23 -7.12
CA ARG A 40 11.01 -0.40 -8.48
C ARG A 40 10.29 0.44 -9.53
N MET A 41 8.99 0.63 -9.36
CA MET A 41 8.18 1.41 -10.29
C MET A 41 8.50 2.91 -10.26
N LEU A 42 8.84 3.45 -9.10
CA LEU A 42 8.91 4.90 -8.86
C LEU A 42 10.33 5.43 -8.58
N ASN A 43 11.26 4.59 -8.15
CA ASN A 43 12.58 5.04 -7.70
C ASN A 43 13.38 5.80 -8.77
N SER A 44 13.26 5.42 -10.05
CA SER A 44 13.94 6.14 -11.13
C SER A 44 13.43 7.57 -11.34
N GLY A 45 12.16 7.82 -11.05
CA GLY A 45 11.54 9.15 -11.13
C GLY A 45 11.77 9.99 -9.86
N TYR A 46 12.04 9.33 -8.74
CA TYR A 46 12.27 9.96 -7.44
C TYR A 46 13.55 9.42 -6.79
N PRO A 47 14.73 9.66 -7.36
CA PRO A 47 16.00 9.08 -6.87
C PRO A 47 16.38 9.53 -5.45
N ASN A 48 15.84 10.64 -4.99
CA ASN A 48 16.08 11.20 -3.65
C ASN A 48 14.90 10.97 -2.69
N ALA A 49 13.92 10.14 -3.06
CA ALA A 49 12.79 9.82 -2.19
C ALA A 49 13.25 9.02 -0.97
N HIS A 50 12.64 9.28 0.18
CA HIS A 50 12.84 8.45 1.36
C HIS A 50 11.79 7.34 1.40
N TRP A 51 12.24 6.09 1.37
CA TRP A 51 11.40 4.91 1.39
C TRP A 51 11.42 4.21 2.74
N THR A 52 10.25 4.01 3.33
CA THR A 52 10.01 3.11 4.46
C THR A 52 9.20 1.92 3.99
N GLY A 53 9.63 0.72 4.28
CA GLY A 53 8.93 -0.52 3.94
C GLY A 53 8.48 -1.28 5.18
N VAL A 54 7.36 -1.97 5.05
CA VAL A 54 6.83 -2.91 6.05
C VAL A 54 6.51 -4.23 5.37
N GLU A 55 7.09 -5.33 5.86
CA GLU A 55 6.88 -6.67 5.34
C GLU A 55 6.75 -7.68 6.48
N ALA A 56 5.64 -8.41 6.51
CA ALA A 56 5.40 -9.40 7.56
C ALA A 56 6.24 -10.66 7.37
N TYR A 57 6.38 -11.11 6.13
CA TYR A 57 7.08 -12.35 5.81
C TYR A 57 8.59 -12.13 5.64
N LYS A 58 9.35 -12.34 6.71
CA LYS A 58 10.80 -12.14 6.75
C LYS A 58 11.58 -12.74 5.55
N PRO A 59 11.27 -13.95 5.05
CA PRO A 59 11.97 -14.50 3.89
C PRO A 59 11.89 -13.63 2.63
N TYR A 60 10.86 -12.80 2.46
CA TYR A 60 10.77 -11.86 1.33
C TYR A 60 11.77 -10.71 1.47
N ILE A 61 12.03 -10.23 2.68
CA ILE A 61 13.03 -9.18 2.94
C ILE A 61 14.40 -9.62 2.45
N GLU A 62 14.78 -10.86 2.74
CA GLU A 62 16.06 -11.44 2.34
C GLU A 62 16.07 -11.76 0.83
N LYS A 63 15.06 -12.48 0.35
CA LYS A 63 14.96 -12.94 -1.04
C LYS A 63 15.00 -11.80 -2.05
N TYR A 64 14.31 -10.71 -1.77
CA TYR A 64 14.20 -9.57 -2.67
C TYR A 64 15.14 -8.42 -2.31
N ARG A 65 16.04 -8.63 -1.33
CA ARG A 65 17.06 -7.67 -0.90
C ARG A 65 16.45 -6.32 -0.53
N LEU A 66 15.33 -6.33 0.19
CA LEU A 66 14.57 -5.12 0.50
C LEU A 66 15.35 -4.15 1.38
N MET A 67 16.24 -4.63 2.23
CA MET A 67 17.14 -3.78 3.04
C MET A 67 18.08 -2.90 2.19
N GLU A 68 18.30 -3.24 0.92
CA GLU A 68 19.13 -2.43 0.01
C GLU A 68 18.30 -1.43 -0.80
N GLN A 69 16.98 -1.60 -0.81
CA GLN A 69 16.04 -0.77 -1.56
C GLN A 69 15.40 0.30 -0.68
N TYR A 70 15.04 -0.04 0.56
CA TYR A 70 14.35 0.84 1.48
C TYR A 70 15.31 1.44 2.49
N HIS A 71 15.19 2.74 2.79
CA HIS A 71 15.98 3.44 3.81
C HIS A 71 15.69 2.91 5.21
N THR A 72 14.44 2.53 5.44
CA THR A 72 13.99 1.87 6.67
C THR A 72 13.12 0.68 6.31
N MET A 73 13.40 -0.49 6.85
CA MET A 73 12.64 -1.71 6.62
C MET A 73 12.18 -2.30 7.93
N HIS A 74 10.89 -2.48 8.12
CA HIS A 74 10.29 -3.10 9.29
C HIS A 74 9.79 -4.50 8.96
N ASN A 75 10.25 -5.51 9.70
CA ASN A 75 9.64 -6.83 9.66
C ASN A 75 8.50 -6.88 10.67
N ALA A 76 7.30 -6.62 10.22
CA ALA A 76 6.10 -6.54 11.06
C ALA A 76 4.81 -6.79 10.26
N ASP A 77 3.79 -7.26 10.96
CA ASP A 77 2.42 -7.29 10.44
C ASP A 77 1.87 -5.85 10.33
N ALA A 78 1.14 -5.57 9.26
CA ALA A 78 0.54 -4.25 9.02
C ALA A 78 -0.41 -3.82 10.16
N THR A 79 -1.04 -4.77 10.85
CA THR A 79 -1.92 -4.48 11.98
C THR A 79 -1.17 -4.05 13.25
N GLU A 80 0.14 -4.24 13.31
CA GLU A 80 1.01 -3.92 14.47
C GLU A 80 1.73 -2.57 14.34
N LEU A 81 1.54 -1.84 13.23
CA LEU A 81 2.26 -0.60 12.90
C LEU A 81 2.08 0.55 13.89
N TYR A 82 1.14 0.44 14.80
CA TYR A 82 0.82 1.45 15.82
C TYR A 82 1.08 0.93 17.24
N GLY A 83 1.88 -0.14 17.35
CA GLY A 83 2.29 -0.72 18.61
C GLY A 83 3.47 0.02 19.27
N LYS A 84 3.91 -0.50 20.43
CA LYS A 84 5.04 0.07 21.19
C LYS A 84 6.38 0.04 20.44
N ASN A 85 6.53 -0.87 19.48
CA ASN A 85 7.80 -1.13 18.80
C ASN A 85 7.92 -0.45 17.43
N ILE A 86 6.80 -0.16 16.79
CA ILE A 86 6.74 0.50 15.49
C ILE A 86 5.60 1.51 15.55
N ASN A 87 5.91 2.78 15.35
CA ASN A 87 4.91 3.83 15.28
C ASN A 87 5.14 4.70 14.04
N VAL A 88 4.52 4.30 12.93
CA VAL A 88 4.60 5.04 11.67
C VAL A 88 3.81 6.36 11.71
N SER A 89 2.90 6.54 12.67
CA SER A 89 2.08 7.76 12.76
C SER A 89 2.89 9.00 13.17
N GLN A 90 4.06 8.84 13.76
CA GLN A 90 4.96 9.94 14.10
C GLN A 90 5.71 10.47 12.87
N LEU A 91 5.74 9.70 11.79
CA LEU A 91 6.35 10.08 10.52
C LEU A 91 5.26 10.57 9.57
N HIS A 92 5.62 11.51 8.72
CA HIS A 92 4.72 12.07 7.72
C HIS A 92 5.17 11.61 6.36
N TYR A 93 4.26 10.98 5.64
CA TYR A 93 4.49 10.47 4.30
C TYR A 93 3.70 11.28 3.28
N ASP A 94 4.28 11.53 2.12
CA ASP A 94 3.55 12.13 1.01
C ASP A 94 2.59 11.13 0.40
N VAL A 95 3.04 9.88 0.25
CA VAL A 95 2.23 8.77 -0.27
C VAL A 95 2.46 7.51 0.57
N VAL A 96 1.38 6.86 0.94
CA VAL A 96 1.37 5.51 1.50
C VAL A 96 0.81 4.55 0.45
N PHE A 97 1.49 3.43 0.21
CA PHE A 97 1.02 2.34 -0.61
C PHE A 97 0.53 1.19 0.27
N CYS A 98 -0.62 0.64 -0.04
CA CYS A 98 -1.22 -0.55 0.57
C CYS A 98 -1.78 -1.40 -0.58
N GLY A 99 -0.88 -2.13 -1.24
CA GLY A 99 -1.21 -2.92 -2.43
C GLY A 99 -1.19 -4.40 -2.16
N ASP A 100 -2.30 -5.06 -2.45
CA ASP A 100 -2.47 -6.50 -2.24
C ASP A 100 -2.21 -6.89 -0.77
N VAL A 101 -2.86 -6.18 0.19
CA VAL A 101 -2.68 -6.36 1.65
C VAL A 101 -4.00 -6.52 2.38
N LEU A 102 -5.01 -5.72 2.03
CA LEU A 102 -6.25 -5.63 2.82
C LEU A 102 -7.09 -6.90 2.72
N GLU A 103 -6.97 -7.66 1.65
CA GLU A 103 -7.60 -8.98 1.46
C GLU A 103 -7.05 -10.05 2.41
N HIS A 104 -5.85 -9.85 2.97
CA HIS A 104 -5.23 -10.77 3.92
C HIS A 104 -5.74 -10.62 5.37
N MET A 105 -6.70 -9.72 5.60
CA MET A 105 -7.27 -9.48 6.92
C MET A 105 -8.81 -9.37 6.85
N THR A 106 -9.47 -9.36 8.02
CA THR A 106 -10.92 -9.13 8.06
C THR A 106 -11.24 -7.69 7.65
N LYS A 107 -12.47 -7.45 7.19
CA LYS A 107 -12.94 -6.12 6.78
C LYS A 107 -12.74 -5.07 7.88
N GLU A 108 -13.05 -5.42 9.13
CA GLU A 108 -12.93 -4.50 10.26
C GLU A 108 -11.47 -4.08 10.49
N LYS A 109 -10.53 -5.02 10.37
CA LYS A 109 -9.10 -4.74 10.47
C LYS A 109 -8.61 -3.89 9.30
N ALA A 110 -9.10 -4.16 8.09
CA ALA A 110 -8.77 -3.39 6.90
C ALA A 110 -9.23 -1.94 7.03
N VAL A 111 -10.47 -1.71 7.46
CA VAL A 111 -11.01 -0.36 7.70
C VAL A 111 -10.20 0.37 8.77
N ALA A 112 -9.96 -0.28 9.92
CA ALA A 112 -9.16 0.32 10.99
C ALA A 112 -7.71 0.63 10.58
N LEU A 113 -7.10 -0.19 9.70
CA LEU A 113 -5.78 0.08 9.16
C LEU A 113 -5.79 1.30 8.23
N VAL A 114 -6.76 1.36 7.32
CA VAL A 114 -6.90 2.50 6.37
C VAL A 114 -7.08 3.82 7.13
N GLU A 115 -7.96 3.88 8.13
CA GLU A 115 -8.15 5.07 8.98
C GLU A 115 -6.86 5.51 9.66
N LYS A 116 -6.06 4.57 10.14
CA LYS A 116 -4.77 4.89 10.75
C LYS A 116 -3.74 5.36 9.73
N LEU A 117 -3.68 4.75 8.54
CA LEU A 117 -2.72 5.15 7.50
C LEU A 117 -3.04 6.53 6.93
N THR A 118 -4.32 6.88 6.78
CA THR A 118 -4.73 8.21 6.31
C THR A 118 -4.31 9.32 7.28
N SER A 119 -4.22 9.04 8.59
CA SER A 119 -3.79 10.04 9.58
C SER A 119 -2.32 10.47 9.45
N CYS A 120 -1.49 9.72 8.74
CA CYS A 120 -0.05 9.99 8.61
C CYS A 120 0.42 10.36 7.19
N CYS A 121 -0.48 10.55 6.23
CA CYS A 121 -0.09 10.79 4.84
C CYS A 121 -0.85 11.91 4.13
N GLY A 122 -0.31 12.31 2.97
CA GLY A 122 -1.03 13.13 2.00
C GLY A 122 -2.08 12.31 1.26
N ILE A 123 -1.67 11.21 0.64
CA ILE A 123 -2.59 10.24 0.02
C ILE A 123 -2.21 8.81 0.40
N LEU A 124 -3.24 7.98 0.54
CA LEU A 124 -3.10 6.53 0.62
C LEU A 124 -3.58 5.90 -0.70
N ILE A 125 -2.76 5.04 -1.26
CA ILE A 125 -3.07 4.29 -2.48
C ILE A 125 -3.33 2.83 -2.12
N ILE A 126 -4.56 2.39 -2.32
CA ILE A 126 -5.00 1.02 -2.11
C ILE A 126 -5.09 0.32 -3.47
N SER A 127 -4.49 -0.86 -3.59
CA SER A 127 -4.70 -1.78 -4.71
C SER A 127 -5.21 -3.08 -4.13
N ILE A 128 -6.37 -3.56 -4.60
CA ILE A 128 -7.06 -4.70 -3.99
C ILE A 128 -7.84 -5.48 -5.05
N PRO A 129 -7.89 -6.83 -5.00
CA PRO A 129 -8.79 -7.62 -5.82
C PRO A 129 -10.26 -7.21 -5.57
N ILE A 130 -11.02 -7.01 -6.66
CA ILE A 130 -12.45 -6.63 -6.62
C ILE A 130 -13.36 -7.70 -7.22
N ILE A 131 -12.85 -8.89 -7.33
CA ILE A 131 -13.55 -10.12 -7.68
C ILE A 131 -13.26 -11.16 -6.62
N LYS A 132 -14.05 -12.21 -6.56
CA LYS A 132 -13.76 -13.33 -5.66
C LYS A 132 -12.45 -14.00 -6.07
N TRP A 133 -11.45 -13.89 -5.20
CA TRP A 133 -10.10 -14.42 -5.43
C TRP A 133 -9.59 -15.17 -4.20
N PRO A 134 -10.03 -16.42 -3.99
CA PRO A 134 -9.53 -17.22 -2.89
C PRO A 134 -8.05 -17.56 -3.10
N GLN A 135 -7.24 -17.32 -2.08
CA GLN A 135 -5.82 -17.64 -2.09
C GLN A 135 -5.42 -18.32 -0.79
N HIS A 136 -4.63 -19.38 -0.93
CA HIS A 136 -4.01 -20.09 0.17
C HIS A 136 -2.56 -20.40 -0.19
N ASP A 137 -1.63 -20.18 0.76
CA ASP A 137 -0.21 -20.52 0.59
C ASP A 137 0.28 -21.18 1.88
N ASP A 138 0.57 -22.48 1.80
CA ASP A 138 1.05 -23.28 2.95
C ASP A 138 2.44 -22.85 3.44
N THR A 139 3.20 -22.14 2.61
CA THR A 139 4.57 -21.71 2.92
C THR A 139 4.64 -20.30 3.48
N ASN A 140 3.63 -19.46 3.20
CA ASN A 140 3.55 -18.10 3.68
C ASN A 140 2.15 -17.80 4.27
N PRO A 141 2.01 -17.83 5.60
CA PRO A 141 0.71 -17.64 6.25
C PRO A 141 0.13 -16.23 6.03
N PHE A 142 0.95 -15.25 5.63
CA PHE A 142 0.49 -13.90 5.30
C PHE A 142 -0.09 -13.77 3.88
N GLN A 143 -0.08 -14.86 3.09
CA GLN A 143 -0.63 -14.90 1.73
C GLN A 143 -2.02 -15.54 1.64
N ILE A 144 -2.68 -15.75 2.78
CA ILE A 144 -4.05 -16.26 2.83
C ILE A 144 -5.02 -15.08 2.65
N HIS A 145 -5.93 -15.18 1.69
CA HIS A 145 -7.02 -14.21 1.56
C HIS A 145 -8.11 -14.52 2.60
N VAL A 146 -8.18 -13.70 3.63
CA VAL A 146 -9.18 -13.81 4.71
C VAL A 146 -10.51 -13.19 4.25
N LYS A 147 -10.45 -12.07 3.52
CA LYS A 147 -11.57 -11.41 2.85
C LYS A 147 -11.32 -11.50 1.35
N ASP A 148 -11.71 -12.61 0.72
CA ASP A 148 -11.40 -12.98 -0.66
C ASP A 148 -12.46 -12.51 -1.70
N ASP A 149 -13.42 -11.70 -1.27
CA ASP A 149 -14.61 -11.33 -2.05
C ASP A 149 -14.94 -9.83 -1.97
N TRP A 150 -13.93 -8.96 -1.89
CA TRP A 150 -14.16 -7.53 -2.03
C TRP A 150 -14.82 -7.22 -3.37
N SER A 151 -15.75 -6.27 -3.40
CA SER A 151 -16.25 -5.67 -4.61
C SER A 151 -15.86 -4.20 -4.72
N HIS A 152 -15.92 -3.65 -5.92
CA HIS A 152 -15.65 -2.23 -6.14
C HIS A 152 -16.55 -1.33 -5.27
N GLU A 153 -17.83 -1.65 -5.23
CA GLU A 153 -18.83 -0.91 -4.46
C GLU A 153 -18.56 -1.03 -2.96
N GLU A 154 -18.20 -2.23 -2.47
CA GLU A 154 -17.88 -2.45 -1.07
C GLU A 154 -16.63 -1.66 -0.64
N VAL A 155 -15.62 -1.53 -1.51
CA VAL A 155 -14.43 -0.73 -1.23
C VAL A 155 -14.81 0.75 -1.09
N LEU A 156 -15.62 1.29 -2.01
CA LEU A 156 -16.07 2.69 -1.96
C LEU A 156 -16.93 2.99 -0.72
N ASP A 157 -17.77 2.03 -0.31
CA ASP A 157 -18.62 2.17 0.88
C ASP A 157 -17.82 2.04 2.19
N SER A 158 -16.72 1.28 2.17
CA SER A 158 -15.96 0.95 3.38
C SER A 158 -14.85 1.96 3.70
N PHE A 159 -14.26 2.59 2.69
CA PHE A 159 -13.13 3.51 2.86
C PHE A 159 -13.55 4.94 2.57
N HIS A 160 -13.76 5.71 3.64
CA HIS A 160 -14.12 7.12 3.51
C HIS A 160 -12.97 7.95 2.93
N GLY A 161 -13.31 8.99 2.18
CA GLY A 161 -12.33 9.92 1.62
C GLY A 161 -11.66 9.43 0.32
N VAL A 162 -12.24 8.46 -0.38
CA VAL A 162 -11.82 8.12 -1.74
C VAL A 162 -12.07 9.32 -2.66
N ILE A 163 -11.00 9.85 -3.27
CA ILE A 163 -11.04 11.05 -4.13
C ILE A 163 -10.83 10.72 -5.60
N ASP A 164 -10.29 9.54 -5.91
CA ASP A 164 -10.12 9.07 -7.29
C ASP A 164 -9.96 7.55 -7.30
N HIS A 165 -10.24 6.89 -8.40
CA HIS A 165 -10.06 5.46 -8.53
C HIS A 165 -9.91 5.00 -9.98
N SER A 166 -9.35 3.81 -10.15
CA SER A 166 -9.31 3.06 -11.40
C SER A 166 -9.87 1.66 -11.17
N LYS A 167 -11.01 1.36 -11.80
CA LYS A 167 -11.61 0.03 -11.75
C LYS A 167 -11.11 -0.79 -12.94
N GLY A 168 -10.35 -1.83 -12.64
CA GLY A 168 -9.95 -2.83 -13.62
C GLY A 168 -10.94 -4.00 -13.68
N ASP A 169 -10.59 -5.06 -14.41
CA ASP A 169 -11.41 -6.26 -14.51
C ASP A 169 -11.35 -7.11 -13.23
N SER A 170 -10.20 -7.16 -12.60
CA SER A 170 -9.95 -7.99 -11.40
C SER A 170 -9.41 -7.22 -10.21
N VAL A 171 -8.73 -6.10 -10.43
CA VAL A 171 -8.14 -5.27 -9.38
C VAL A 171 -8.65 -3.84 -9.48
N GLY A 172 -9.04 -3.26 -8.35
CA GLY A 172 -9.32 -1.84 -8.20
C GLY A 172 -8.14 -1.11 -7.54
N VAL A 173 -7.87 0.12 -8.01
CA VAL A 173 -6.95 1.04 -7.35
C VAL A 173 -7.73 2.25 -6.87
N TYR A 174 -7.51 2.64 -5.62
CA TYR A 174 -8.25 3.73 -4.96
C TYR A 174 -7.28 4.69 -4.30
N ILE A 175 -7.51 5.98 -4.50
CA ILE A 175 -6.77 7.05 -3.85
C ILE A 175 -7.64 7.59 -2.71
N VAL A 176 -7.17 7.45 -1.50
CA VAL A 176 -7.84 7.98 -0.31
C VAL A 176 -7.09 9.23 0.15
N ALA A 177 -7.81 10.31 0.36
CA ALA A 177 -7.23 11.54 0.93
C ALA A 177 -6.80 11.26 2.37
N GLY A 178 -5.55 11.57 2.70
CA GLY A 178 -5.08 11.58 4.07
C GLY A 178 -5.30 12.95 4.73
N ASP A 179 -5.03 13.04 6.04
CA ASP A 179 -5.21 14.27 6.83
C ASP A 179 -4.32 15.43 6.34
N ARG A 180 -3.33 15.12 5.51
CA ARG A 180 -2.40 16.10 4.92
C ARG A 180 -2.58 16.26 3.43
N TYR A 181 -3.68 15.78 2.91
CA TYR A 181 -4.00 15.94 1.51
C TYR A 181 -4.09 17.43 1.14
N ILE A 182 -3.32 17.82 0.13
CA ILE A 182 -3.39 19.14 -0.48
C ILE A 182 -3.91 18.95 -1.89
N PRO A 183 -5.12 19.45 -2.20
CA PRO A 183 -5.63 19.43 -3.57
C PRO A 183 -4.63 20.06 -4.54
N LYS A 184 -4.44 19.46 -5.68
CA LYS A 184 -3.57 19.98 -6.75
C LYS A 184 -4.45 20.45 -7.89
N ASP A 185 -4.33 21.72 -8.21
CA ASP A 185 -4.98 22.34 -9.37
C ASP A 185 -4.45 21.78 -10.70
#